data_f70420b37d761e417438b51241b532a2
#
_entry.id   f70420b37d761e417438b51241b532a2
#
_cell.length_a   1.000
_cell.length_b   1.000
_cell.length_c   1.000
_cell.angle_alpha   90.00
_cell.angle_beta   90.00
_cell.angle_gamma   90.00
#
_symmetry.space_group_name_H-M   'P 1'
#
loop_
_entity.id
_entity.type
_entity.pdbx_description
1 polymer ?
#
loop_
_entity_poly.entity_id
_entity_poly.type
_entity_poly.pdbx_seq_one_letter_code
_entity_poly.pdbx_strand_id
1 'polypeptide(L)'
;MIKIRITLESKEDVIREILVNPENNLEYLHQSIIKNLKLDEFEMASFYITDSNLDLGEEIPLFDTSEKDGDVITMKNMPISSVLYSKDSKLIYIYDFMNMWRFFVEYLESSEEITEKCTRKLGEIPEKAPDLKFEVECQEEVESYEDMLEDSFDDNEYEY
;
A
#
# COMPACT_ATOMS: atom_id res chain seq x y z
N MET A 1 6.55 3.68 24.19
CA MET A 1 6.86 3.39 22.78
C MET A 1 5.93 2.31 22.26
N ILE A 2 5.75 2.24 20.96
CA ILE A 2 5.11 1.11 20.29
C ILE A 2 6.12 0.44 19.35
N LYS A 3 5.99 -0.87 19.21
CA LYS A 3 6.74 -1.65 18.23
C LYS A 3 5.87 -1.84 16.99
N ILE A 4 6.41 -1.49 15.87
CA ILE A 4 5.76 -1.66 14.57
C ILE A 4 6.62 -2.51 13.65
N ARG A 5 5.97 -3.26 12.76
CA ARG A 5 6.62 -4.04 11.72
C ARG A 5 6.34 -3.40 10.36
N ILE A 6 7.38 -3.29 9.58
CA ILE A 6 7.34 -2.82 8.18
C ILE A 6 7.80 -3.98 7.32
N THR A 7 6.92 -4.42 6.41
CA THR A 7 7.17 -5.56 5.52
C THR A 7 7.02 -5.11 4.08
N LEU A 8 8.04 -5.30 3.25
CA LEU A 8 7.94 -5.07 1.81
C LEU A 8 7.04 -6.13 1.18
N GLU A 9 6.08 -5.72 0.37
CA GLU A 9 5.28 -6.62 -0.44
C GLU A 9 6.13 -7.16 -1.60
N SER A 10 6.73 -8.33 -1.40
CA SER A 10 7.64 -8.98 -2.35
C SER A 10 7.66 -10.49 -2.13
N LYS A 11 8.30 -11.21 -3.07
CA LYS A 11 8.51 -12.67 -2.92
C LYS A 11 9.54 -13.02 -1.85
N GLU A 12 10.46 -12.10 -1.57
CA GLU A 12 11.48 -12.26 -0.54
C GLU A 12 11.10 -11.48 0.72
N ASP A 13 11.41 -12.04 1.87
CA ASP A 13 11.10 -11.40 3.15
C ASP A 13 12.05 -10.23 3.41
N VAL A 14 11.52 -9.02 3.34
CA VAL A 14 12.20 -7.80 3.76
C VAL A 14 11.39 -7.17 4.89
N ILE A 15 11.90 -7.30 6.12
CA ILE A 15 11.20 -6.89 7.33
C ILE A 15 12.08 -5.97 8.16
N ARG A 16 11.46 -4.94 8.74
CA ARG A 16 12.02 -4.09 9.79
C ARG A 16 11.04 -4.00 10.93
N GLU A 17 11.53 -4.22 12.16
CA GLU A 17 10.75 -3.92 13.36
C GLU A 17 11.43 -2.76 14.08
N ILE A 18 10.68 -1.71 14.32
CA ILE A 18 11.18 -0.48 14.93
C ILE A 18 10.32 -0.08 16.13
N LEU A 19 10.96 0.53 17.10
CA LEU A 19 10.29 1.19 18.22
C LEU A 19 10.17 2.67 17.90
N VAL A 20 8.95 3.19 17.97
CA VAL A 20 8.65 4.60 17.72
C VAL A 20 7.80 5.18 18.85
N ASN A 21 7.89 6.49 19.03
CA ASN A 21 6.99 7.20 19.94
C ASN A 21 5.63 7.39 19.27
N PRO A 22 4.52 6.88 19.83
CA PRO A 22 3.19 6.99 19.25
C PRO A 22 2.66 8.44 19.19
N GLU A 23 3.23 9.36 19.97
CA GLU A 23 2.89 10.79 19.96
C GLU A 23 3.51 11.54 18.77
N ASN A 24 4.51 10.96 18.12
CA ASN A 24 5.04 11.49 16.87
C ASN A 24 4.01 11.38 15.74
N ASN A 25 4.18 12.17 14.70
CA ASN A 25 3.31 12.15 13.52
C ASN A 25 3.78 11.13 12.46
N LEU A 26 2.94 10.91 11.43
CA LEU A 26 3.26 9.99 10.34
C LEU A 26 4.43 10.46 9.47
N GLU A 27 4.71 11.77 9.39
CA GLU A 27 5.89 12.29 8.70
C GLU A 27 7.18 11.79 9.37
N TYR A 28 7.20 11.76 10.70
CA TYR A 28 8.30 11.18 11.46
C TYR A 28 8.45 9.67 11.20
N LEU A 29 7.32 8.94 11.13
CA LEU A 29 7.33 7.52 10.77
C LEU A 29 7.87 7.30 9.36
N HIS A 30 7.45 8.11 8.39
CA HIS A 30 7.98 8.12 7.03
C HIS A 30 9.51 8.27 7.01
N GLN A 31 10.06 9.26 7.72
CA GLN A 31 11.50 9.47 7.83
C GLN A 31 12.20 8.28 8.48
N SER A 32 11.58 7.67 9.51
CA SER A 32 12.11 6.46 10.16
C SER A 32 12.14 5.27 9.22
N ILE A 33 11.13 5.09 8.37
CA ILE A 33 11.07 4.05 7.34
C ILE A 33 12.20 4.25 6.32
N ILE A 34 12.32 5.44 5.76
CA ILE A 34 13.37 5.80 4.80
C ILE A 34 14.75 5.49 5.35
N LYS A 35 15.03 5.93 6.58
CA LYS A 35 16.31 5.70 7.24
C LYS A 35 16.64 4.22 7.45
N ASN A 36 15.65 3.44 7.93
CA ASN A 36 15.85 2.02 8.26
C ASN A 36 15.93 1.12 7.02
N LEU A 37 15.33 1.54 5.92
CA LEU A 37 15.34 0.83 4.63
C LEU A 37 16.36 1.41 3.65
N LYS A 38 17.00 2.53 3.97
CA LYS A 38 17.95 3.27 3.12
C LYS A 38 17.36 3.67 1.77
N LEU A 39 16.13 4.17 1.80
CA LEU A 39 15.42 4.68 0.64
C LEU A 39 15.82 6.14 0.37
N ASP A 40 15.47 6.65 -0.81
CA ASP A 40 15.68 8.05 -1.18
C ASP A 40 14.66 8.95 -0.46
N GLU A 41 15.12 10.03 0.14
CA GLU A 41 14.27 10.98 0.89
C GLU A 41 13.48 11.96 0.01
N PHE A 42 13.79 12.02 -1.30
CA PHE A 42 13.16 12.97 -2.23
C PHE A 42 11.94 12.40 -2.96
N GLU A 43 11.61 11.13 -2.74
CA GLU A 43 10.48 10.50 -3.39
C GLU A 43 9.15 10.79 -2.68
N MET A 44 8.08 10.79 -3.46
CA MET A 44 6.72 10.93 -2.95
C MET A 44 6.27 9.67 -2.22
N ALA A 45 5.47 9.86 -1.17
CA ALA A 45 4.94 8.77 -0.40
C ALA A 45 3.56 9.10 0.19
N SER A 46 2.77 8.06 0.44
CA SER A 46 1.49 8.15 1.16
C SER A 46 1.30 6.95 2.07
N PHE A 47 0.65 7.16 3.20
CA PHE A 47 0.06 6.10 3.98
C PHE A 47 -1.42 5.94 3.60
N TYR A 48 -1.91 4.70 3.64
CA TYR A 48 -3.31 4.37 3.47
C TYR A 48 -3.79 3.61 4.70
N ILE A 49 -4.88 4.07 5.29
CA ILE A 49 -5.57 3.28 6.31
C ILE A 49 -6.16 2.06 5.60
N THR A 50 -6.02 0.88 6.17
CA THR A 50 -6.52 -0.34 5.56
C THR A 50 -7.37 -1.13 6.54
N ASP A 51 -8.23 -1.97 6.00
CA ASP A 51 -9.04 -2.92 6.75
C ASP A 51 -8.37 -4.31 6.84
N SER A 52 -9.12 -5.30 7.33
CA SER A 52 -8.65 -6.67 7.45
C SER A 52 -8.34 -7.35 6.11
N ASN A 53 -8.91 -6.85 5.00
CA ASN A 53 -8.70 -7.39 3.66
C ASN A 53 -7.51 -6.74 2.94
N LEU A 54 -6.85 -5.77 3.59
CA LEU A 54 -5.77 -4.95 3.01
C LEU A 54 -6.22 -4.08 1.83
N ASP A 55 -7.49 -3.73 1.78
CA ASP A 55 -8.01 -2.76 0.83
C ASP A 55 -7.54 -1.35 1.18
N LEU A 56 -7.19 -0.56 0.17
CA LEU A 56 -6.76 0.82 0.34
C LEU A 56 -7.96 1.68 0.76
N GLY A 57 -7.90 2.23 1.96
CA GLY A 57 -8.87 3.18 2.47
C GLY A 57 -8.41 4.63 2.30
N GLU A 58 -8.57 5.43 3.36
CA GLU A 58 -8.21 6.84 3.35
C GLU A 58 -6.70 7.05 3.16
N GLU A 59 -6.36 7.93 2.20
CA GLU A 59 -4.98 8.33 1.92
C GLU A 59 -4.54 9.46 2.85
N ILE A 60 -3.33 9.33 3.38
CA ILE A 60 -2.64 10.36 4.16
C ILE A 60 -1.33 10.66 3.45
N PRO A 61 -1.31 11.68 2.57
CA PRO A 61 -0.14 12.00 1.76
C PRO A 61 0.94 12.74 2.57
N LEU A 62 2.16 12.69 2.05
CA LEU A 62 3.29 13.45 2.62
C LEU A 62 3.05 14.96 2.50
N PHE A 63 2.52 15.41 1.35
CA PHE A 63 2.23 16.82 1.07
C PHE A 63 0.77 17.00 0.64
N ASP A 64 0.20 18.14 1.00
CA ASP A 64 -1.10 18.57 0.50
C ASP A 64 -0.95 19.02 -0.97
N THR A 65 -1.60 18.27 -1.88
CA THR A 65 -1.64 18.55 -3.32
C THR A 65 -3.01 19.06 -3.76
N SER A 66 -3.89 19.40 -2.82
CA SER A 66 -5.22 19.94 -3.11
C SER A 66 -5.16 21.36 -3.66
N GLU A 67 -6.23 21.81 -4.32
CA GLU A 67 -6.33 23.18 -4.85
C GLU A 67 -6.39 24.24 -3.75
N LYS A 68 -6.80 23.84 -2.53
CA LYS A 68 -6.86 24.70 -1.36
C LYS A 68 -6.02 24.11 -0.23
N ASP A 69 -5.06 24.87 0.23
CA ASP A 69 -4.23 24.49 1.36
C ASP A 69 -5.08 24.15 2.60
N GLY A 70 -4.85 22.98 3.17
CA GLY A 70 -5.49 22.52 4.39
C GLY A 70 -6.76 21.69 4.21
N ASP A 71 -7.18 21.41 2.98
CA ASP A 71 -8.34 20.52 2.71
C ASP A 71 -8.01 19.05 2.94
N VAL A 72 -6.74 18.66 2.91
CA VAL A 72 -6.27 17.28 3.06
C VAL A 72 -5.45 17.12 4.34
N ILE A 73 -5.76 16.07 5.12
CA ILE A 73 -4.94 15.70 6.27
C ILE A 73 -3.66 15.04 5.75
N THR A 74 -2.52 15.67 6.07
CA THR A 74 -1.21 15.16 5.68
C THR A 74 -0.54 14.38 6.82
N MET A 75 0.55 13.68 6.50
CA MET A 75 1.36 12.94 7.48
C MET A 75 1.82 13.83 8.66
N LYS A 76 2.07 15.11 8.42
CA LYS A 76 2.48 16.08 9.43
C LYS A 76 1.42 16.30 10.52
N ASN A 77 0.14 16.20 10.15
CA ASN A 77 -0.99 16.51 11.03
C ASN A 77 -1.65 15.24 11.62
N MET A 78 -1.13 14.06 11.32
CA MET A 78 -1.68 12.79 11.78
C MET A 78 -0.75 12.11 12.79
N PRO A 79 -1.11 12.02 14.08
CA PRO A 79 -0.33 11.28 15.08
C PRO A 79 -0.33 9.78 14.75
N ILE A 80 0.79 9.10 15.03
CA ILE A 80 0.91 7.64 14.84
C ILE A 80 -0.14 6.90 15.67
N SER A 81 -0.38 7.35 16.91
CA SER A 81 -1.37 6.77 17.83
C SER A 81 -2.81 6.80 17.33
N SER A 82 -3.13 7.68 16.38
CA SER A 82 -4.48 7.75 15.79
C SER A 82 -4.75 6.65 14.79
N VAL A 83 -3.73 6.04 14.22
CA VAL A 83 -3.86 5.05 13.13
C VAL A 83 -3.22 3.69 13.47
N LEU A 84 -2.25 3.66 14.39
CA LEU A 84 -1.59 2.44 14.87
C LEU A 84 -1.73 2.35 16.40
N TYR A 85 -2.84 1.78 16.87
CA TYR A 85 -3.21 1.72 18.30
C TYR A 85 -3.50 0.31 18.82
N SER A 86 -3.67 -0.67 17.94
CA SER A 86 -3.97 -2.06 18.30
C SER A 86 -3.38 -3.04 17.29
N LYS A 87 -3.36 -4.33 17.61
CA LYS A 87 -2.87 -5.39 16.72
C LYS A 87 -3.66 -5.54 15.41
N ASP A 88 -4.87 -4.99 15.39
CA ASP A 88 -5.71 -4.99 14.18
C ASP A 88 -5.46 -3.76 13.30
N SER A 89 -4.71 -2.77 13.83
CA SER A 89 -4.37 -1.55 13.09
C SER A 89 -3.24 -1.81 12.12
N LYS A 90 -3.51 -1.54 10.84
CA LYS A 90 -2.58 -1.71 9.73
C LYS A 90 -2.64 -0.53 8.80
N LEU A 91 -1.50 -0.19 8.23
CA LEU A 91 -1.38 0.79 7.16
C LEU A 91 -0.69 0.14 5.96
N ILE A 92 -1.01 0.63 4.78
CA ILE A 92 -0.21 0.41 3.60
C ILE A 92 0.58 1.69 3.34
N TYR A 93 1.88 1.55 3.18
CA TYR A 93 2.77 2.63 2.84
C TYR A 93 3.25 2.46 1.41
N ILE A 94 2.90 3.41 0.55
CA ILE A 94 3.33 3.46 -0.85
C ILE A 94 4.38 4.54 -0.97
N TYR A 95 5.52 4.15 -1.49
CA TYR A 95 6.70 4.99 -1.68
C TYR A 95 7.12 4.96 -3.13
N ASP A 96 7.57 6.10 -3.66
CA ASP A 96 7.95 6.28 -5.06
C ASP A 96 6.83 5.87 -6.03
N PHE A 97 5.94 6.82 -6.32
CA PHE A 97 4.74 6.57 -7.14
C PHE A 97 5.02 6.15 -8.59
N MET A 98 6.26 6.33 -9.07
CA MET A 98 6.66 5.84 -10.39
C MET A 98 6.95 4.34 -10.37
N ASN A 99 7.58 3.84 -9.29
CA ASN A 99 7.94 2.43 -9.13
C ASN A 99 7.01 1.68 -8.18
N MET A 100 6.15 2.37 -7.44
CA MET A 100 5.10 1.82 -6.59
C MET A 100 5.61 0.78 -5.57
N TRP A 101 6.62 1.16 -4.78
CA TRP A 101 7.03 0.36 -3.65
C TRP A 101 5.91 0.30 -2.62
N ARG A 102 5.51 -0.88 -2.22
CA ARG A 102 4.41 -1.10 -1.30
C ARG A 102 4.88 -1.86 -0.06
N PHE A 103 4.60 -1.28 1.10
CA PHE A 103 4.96 -1.85 2.39
C PHE A 103 3.72 -1.96 3.27
N PHE A 104 3.63 -3.06 4.02
CA PHE A 104 2.68 -3.22 5.10
C PHE A 104 3.30 -2.69 6.39
N VAL A 105 2.55 -1.87 7.11
CA VAL A 105 2.96 -1.31 8.40
C VAL A 105 1.96 -1.75 9.45
N GLU A 106 2.41 -2.53 10.42
CA GLU A 106 1.56 -3.19 11.40
C GLU A 106 1.99 -2.86 12.83
N TYR A 107 1.02 -2.60 13.70
CA TYR A 107 1.24 -2.52 15.13
C TYR A 107 1.50 -3.92 15.69
N LEU A 108 2.56 -4.10 16.47
CA LEU A 108 2.86 -5.37 17.14
C LEU A 108 2.49 -5.35 18.61
N GLU A 109 3.06 -4.42 19.36
CA GLU A 109 2.89 -4.33 20.82
C GLU A 109 3.31 -2.96 21.35
N SER A 110 2.84 -2.63 22.55
CA SER A 110 3.40 -1.52 23.31
C SER A 110 4.69 -1.95 24.02
N SER A 111 5.60 -1.00 24.23
CA SER A 111 6.88 -1.21 24.89
C SER A 111 7.15 -0.14 25.93
N GLU A 112 7.72 -0.54 27.07
CA GLU A 112 8.19 0.37 28.11
C GLU A 112 9.56 1.00 27.78
N GLU A 113 10.21 0.55 26.71
CA GLU A 113 11.45 1.16 26.25
C GLU A 113 11.23 2.64 25.90
N ILE A 114 12.23 3.45 26.19
CA ILE A 114 12.17 4.91 25.99
C ILE A 114 13.01 5.39 24.78
N THR A 115 13.75 4.47 24.16
CA THR A 115 14.66 4.78 23.06
C THR A 115 14.15 4.17 21.75
N GLU A 116 14.07 4.99 20.74
CA GLU A 116 13.75 4.57 19.38
C GLU A 116 14.90 3.77 18.78
N LYS A 117 14.61 2.61 18.24
CA LYS A 117 15.60 1.74 17.61
C LYS A 117 14.96 0.73 16.67
N CYS A 118 15.76 0.24 15.73
CA CYS A 118 15.42 -0.95 14.96
C CYS A 118 15.72 -2.19 15.82
N THR A 119 14.69 -2.96 16.14
CA THR A 119 14.80 -4.18 16.98
C THR A 119 15.01 -5.44 16.15
N ARG A 120 14.60 -5.42 14.89
CA ARG A 120 14.79 -6.54 13.97
C ARG A 120 15.00 -6.05 12.53
N LYS A 121 15.96 -6.66 11.87
CA LYS A 121 16.21 -6.47 10.45
C LYS A 121 16.31 -7.84 9.78
N LEU A 122 15.47 -8.07 8.75
CA LEU A 122 15.51 -9.27 7.91
C LEU A 122 15.46 -8.84 6.45
N GLY A 123 16.33 -9.42 5.63
CA GLY A 123 16.41 -9.14 4.21
C GLY A 123 16.94 -7.75 3.85
N GLU A 124 17.33 -7.58 2.61
CA GLU A 124 17.76 -6.30 2.03
C GLU A 124 16.77 -5.84 0.97
N ILE A 125 16.63 -4.53 0.83
CA ILE A 125 15.81 -3.93 -0.22
C ILE A 125 16.40 -4.31 -1.58
N PRO A 126 15.58 -4.85 -2.51
CA PRO A 126 16.04 -5.12 -3.87
C PRO A 126 16.35 -3.80 -4.62
N GLU A 127 17.17 -3.87 -5.66
CA GLU A 127 17.53 -2.69 -6.46
C GLU A 127 16.35 -2.10 -7.23
N LYS A 128 15.34 -2.92 -7.53
CA LYS A 128 14.11 -2.54 -8.24
C LYS A 128 12.88 -2.91 -7.44
N ALA A 129 11.84 -2.10 -7.54
CA ALA A 129 10.57 -2.39 -6.94
C ALA A 129 10.04 -3.75 -7.44
N PRO A 130 9.45 -4.57 -6.55
CA PRO A 130 8.87 -5.84 -6.93
C PRO A 130 7.73 -5.64 -7.93
N ASP A 131 7.71 -6.42 -9.02
CA ASP A 131 6.57 -6.50 -9.92
C ASP A 131 5.43 -7.23 -9.20
N LEU A 132 4.47 -6.48 -8.71
CA LEU A 132 3.23 -7.01 -8.19
C LEU A 132 2.35 -7.39 -9.39
N LYS A 133 2.53 -8.59 -9.91
CA LYS A 133 1.56 -9.16 -10.83
C LYS A 133 0.33 -9.50 -10.00
N PHE A 134 -0.71 -8.69 -10.13
CA PHE A 134 -2.06 -9.15 -9.84
C PHE A 134 -2.34 -10.27 -10.86
N GLU A 135 -2.19 -11.51 -10.46
CA GLU A 135 -2.82 -12.61 -11.14
C GLU A 135 -4.32 -12.45 -10.88
N VAL A 136 -4.97 -11.62 -11.69
CA VAL A 136 -6.39 -11.73 -11.88
C VAL A 136 -6.52 -13.08 -12.57
N GLU A 137 -6.93 -14.12 -11.84
CA GLU A 137 -7.54 -15.29 -12.44
C GLU A 137 -8.82 -14.82 -13.13
N CYS A 138 -8.68 -14.26 -14.33
CA CYS A 138 -9.75 -14.24 -15.28
C CYS A 138 -10.02 -15.71 -15.61
N GLN A 139 -11.00 -16.29 -14.95
CA GLN A 139 -11.75 -17.40 -15.52
C GLN A 139 -12.40 -16.82 -16.77
N GLU A 140 -11.70 -16.91 -17.88
CA GLU A 140 -12.28 -16.78 -19.20
C GLU A 140 -13.20 -17.97 -19.39
N GLU A 141 -14.45 -17.84 -18.95
CA GLU A 141 -15.54 -18.54 -19.59
C GLU A 141 -15.69 -17.90 -20.98
N VAL A 142 -14.90 -18.38 -21.90
CA VAL A 142 -15.11 -18.14 -23.32
C VAL A 142 -16.31 -18.99 -23.69
N GLU A 143 -17.52 -18.49 -23.42
CA GLU A 143 -18.68 -18.93 -24.16
C GLU A 143 -18.49 -18.51 -25.61
N SER A 144 -18.21 -19.50 -26.42
CA SER A 144 -18.11 -19.37 -27.87
C SER A 144 -19.43 -18.90 -28.45
N TYR A 145 -19.50 -17.65 -28.85
CA TYR A 145 -20.64 -17.09 -29.61
C TYR A 145 -20.56 -17.47 -31.10
N GLU A 146 -19.99 -18.62 -31.45
CA GLU A 146 -19.89 -19.08 -32.85
C GLU A 146 -21.11 -19.84 -33.34
N ASP A 147 -22.15 -20.12 -32.52
CA ASP A 147 -23.32 -20.92 -32.93
C ASP A 147 -24.60 -20.14 -33.18
N MET A 148 -24.55 -18.81 -33.42
CA MET A 148 -25.77 -18.03 -33.69
C MET A 148 -25.82 -17.29 -35.01
N LEU A 149 -25.04 -17.68 -36.01
CA LEU A 149 -25.05 -17.04 -37.34
C LEU A 149 -25.32 -18.01 -38.53
N GLU A 150 -25.96 -19.14 -38.29
CA GLU A 150 -26.53 -19.94 -39.39
C GLU A 150 -28.01 -20.17 -39.08
N ASP A 151 -28.87 -19.27 -39.54
CA ASP A 151 -30.20 -19.50 -40.03
C ASP A 151 -30.96 -18.16 -40.19
N SER A 152 -30.83 -17.53 -41.36
CA SER A 152 -31.90 -16.80 -42.02
C SER A 152 -31.41 -16.10 -43.28
N PHE A 153 -31.11 -16.85 -44.31
CA PHE A 153 -31.29 -16.38 -45.68
C PHE A 153 -32.41 -17.19 -46.26
N ASP A 154 -33.63 -16.72 -46.03
CA ASP A 154 -34.78 -17.18 -46.74
C ASP A 154 -34.98 -16.27 -47.95
N ASP A 155 -34.84 -16.91 -49.10
CA ASP A 155 -35.08 -16.39 -50.42
C ASP A 155 -36.54 -15.85 -50.54
N ASN A 156 -36.68 -14.58 -50.84
CA ASN A 156 -37.92 -14.08 -51.38
C ASN A 156 -37.66 -13.48 -52.78
N GLU A 157 -37.82 -14.32 -53.72
CA GLU A 157 -38.07 -14.10 -55.13
C GLU A 157 -39.30 -13.21 -55.33
N TYR A 158 -39.17 -12.00 -55.86
CA TYR A 158 -40.27 -11.26 -56.46
C TYR A 158 -39.98 -11.09 -57.94
N GLU A 159 -40.73 -11.92 -58.70
CA GLU A 159 -40.97 -11.67 -60.09
C GLU A 159 -41.77 -10.37 -60.31
N TYR A 160 -41.29 -9.56 -61.20
CA TYR A 160 -42.02 -8.87 -62.25
C TYR A 160 -41.10 -8.58 -63.43
#